data_838a53d5b10965149f7c5e43df11d1c8
#
_entry.id   838a53d5b10965149f7c5e43df11d1c8
#
_cell.length_a   1.000
_cell.length_b   1.000
_cell.length_c   1.000
_cell.angle_alpha   90.00
_cell.angle_beta   90.00
_cell.angle_gamma   90.00
#
_symmetry.space_group_name_H-M   'P 1'
#
loop_
_entity.id
_entity.type
_entity.pdbx_description
1 polymer ?
#
loop_
_entity_poly.entity_id
_entity_poly.type
_entity_poly.pdbx_seq_one_letter_code
_entity_poly.pdbx_strand_id
1 'polypeptide(L)'
;MNELLDLQELAKELVEEYQTLYTGDEIELPIEFKNKVNQIDNNPIVYQQYSAIVSTRGGQRGALNIYLPNQWFYIASFFTRYYKELQKYKSLSLEVLSSDRLNKLKGKSLTLDEENKLAQKYGENTKDLLKKFVTDYDWWGGGKTIDRGDFFVSPILNYAKLVNVSQSYVADLCAFLARNEDLVGLLYNAINQYNNHHHSTTSKNASSFILNLPLQQIFYGAPGTGKSHEVKKQTGELLDSGEERDLPNVFRTTFHPDTDYASFVGCYKPTMRTVADKYKAVAGKDEEIVYEFVPQAFTDAYVYAYNNPEEPTYLVIEEINRGNCAQIFGDLFQLLDRKGGVSEYKIKADKDLANYLIGILGEGSEGIKDGKLCLPANLSILATMNTSDQSLFPMDSAFKRRWEWEYVPINYGTDVKSGTFEIKIGEKAYPWVDFIKEANKRIFDLTQSEDKQLGNFFIKHSVDEKEFKSKVMFYLWYEVLRDETENNKYFFYKQTTIDGKDERSKFIFKDLYEEDATQTLQQFMDYLGVPSK
;
A
#
# COMPACT_ATOMS: atom_id res chain seq x y z
N MET A 1 -8.98 -10.44 11.23
CA MET A 1 -7.76 -11.23 11.54
C MET A 1 -7.37 -11.92 10.25
N ASN A 2 -6.25 -11.52 9.64
CA ASN A 2 -5.75 -12.24 8.48
C ASN A 2 -5.37 -13.64 8.95
N GLU A 3 -6.06 -14.66 8.46
CA GLU A 3 -5.67 -16.04 8.68
C GLU A 3 -4.23 -16.22 8.18
N LEU A 4 -3.39 -16.80 9.04
CA LEU A 4 -2.03 -17.16 8.63
C LEU A 4 -2.14 -18.34 7.66
N LEU A 5 -1.54 -18.19 6.50
CA LEU A 5 -1.44 -19.28 5.53
C LEU A 5 -0.53 -20.38 6.09
N ASP A 6 -0.89 -21.63 5.87
CA ASP A 6 0.03 -22.74 6.13
C ASP A 6 1.15 -22.69 5.07
N LEU A 7 2.39 -22.50 5.52
CA LEU A 7 3.54 -22.37 4.63
C LEU A 7 3.81 -23.65 3.81
N GLN A 8 3.40 -24.81 4.29
CA GLN A 8 3.51 -26.06 3.52
C GLN A 8 2.46 -26.10 2.41
N GLU A 9 1.25 -25.62 2.69
CA GLU A 9 0.19 -25.51 1.70
C GLU A 9 0.55 -24.47 0.65
N LEU A 10 1.02 -23.29 1.05
CA LEU A 10 1.53 -22.26 0.13
C LEU A 10 2.65 -22.82 -0.77
N ALA A 11 3.60 -23.56 -0.20
CA ALA A 11 4.68 -24.16 -0.99
C ALA A 11 4.16 -25.19 -1.99
N LYS A 12 3.16 -25.97 -1.63
CA LYS A 12 2.51 -26.93 -2.52
C LYS A 12 1.79 -26.23 -3.69
N GLU A 13 1.03 -25.19 -3.39
CA GLU A 13 0.35 -24.38 -4.41
C GLU A 13 1.37 -23.76 -5.39
N LEU A 14 2.48 -23.20 -4.88
CA LEU A 14 3.53 -22.62 -5.71
C LEU A 14 4.22 -23.66 -6.62
N VAL A 15 4.38 -24.90 -6.13
CA VAL A 15 4.94 -26.00 -6.92
C VAL A 15 3.98 -26.39 -8.05
N GLU A 16 2.69 -26.50 -7.76
CA GLU A 16 1.65 -26.81 -8.75
C GLU A 16 1.54 -25.69 -9.80
N GLU A 17 1.61 -24.44 -9.36
CA GLU A 17 1.62 -23.27 -10.23
C GLU A 17 2.83 -23.26 -11.17
N TYR A 18 4.03 -23.57 -10.66
CA TYR A 18 5.22 -23.69 -11.49
C TYR A 18 5.05 -24.72 -12.61
N GLN A 19 4.44 -25.87 -12.34
CA GLN A 19 4.21 -26.92 -13.33
C GLN A 19 3.34 -26.43 -14.50
N THR A 20 2.42 -25.51 -14.25
CA THR A 20 1.52 -24.97 -15.27
C THR A 20 2.10 -23.78 -16.03
N LEU A 21 3.02 -23.05 -15.43
CA LEU A 21 3.57 -21.81 -15.98
C LEU A 21 4.94 -21.96 -16.62
N TYR A 22 5.64 -23.06 -16.37
CA TYR A 22 6.97 -23.27 -16.93
C TYR A 22 6.90 -23.47 -18.44
N THR A 23 7.44 -22.52 -19.19
CA THR A 23 7.46 -22.55 -20.66
C THR A 23 8.79 -23.01 -21.24
N GLY A 24 9.85 -23.03 -20.44
CA GLY A 24 11.21 -23.31 -20.89
C GLY A 24 11.94 -22.11 -21.51
N ASP A 25 11.32 -20.92 -21.50
CA ASP A 25 11.91 -19.71 -22.08
C ASP A 25 13.09 -19.19 -21.25
N GLU A 26 14.06 -18.60 -21.92
CA GLU A 26 15.19 -17.94 -21.28
C GLU A 26 14.81 -16.52 -20.84
N ILE A 27 15.18 -16.17 -19.60
CA ILE A 27 14.88 -14.88 -19.00
C ILE A 27 16.17 -14.21 -18.57
N GLU A 28 16.35 -12.96 -18.95
CA GLU A 28 17.50 -12.16 -18.50
C GLU A 28 17.18 -11.41 -17.21
N LEU A 29 18.09 -11.53 -16.22
CA LEU A 29 17.95 -10.77 -14.98
C LEU A 29 18.13 -9.27 -15.21
N PRO A 30 17.30 -8.41 -14.56
CA PRO A 30 17.43 -6.98 -14.66
C PRO A 30 18.83 -6.48 -14.29
N ILE A 31 19.31 -5.47 -15.03
CA ILE A 31 20.65 -4.91 -14.79
C ILE A 31 20.77 -4.29 -13.40
N GLU A 32 19.69 -3.72 -12.88
CA GLU A 32 19.63 -3.13 -11.55
C GLU A 32 19.87 -4.18 -10.47
N PHE A 33 19.24 -5.34 -10.59
CA PHE A 33 19.48 -6.46 -9.70
C PHE A 33 20.94 -6.93 -9.77
N LYS A 34 21.49 -7.10 -10.97
CA LYS A 34 22.91 -7.47 -11.18
C LYS A 34 23.85 -6.44 -10.51
N ASN A 35 23.57 -5.15 -10.69
CA ASN A 35 24.37 -4.07 -10.10
C ASN A 35 24.30 -4.07 -8.58
N LYS A 36 23.11 -4.26 -8.00
CA LYS A 36 22.92 -4.28 -6.55
C LYS A 36 23.65 -5.47 -5.91
N VAL A 37 23.53 -6.65 -6.50
CA VAL A 37 24.26 -7.84 -6.04
C VAL A 37 25.77 -7.61 -6.04
N ASN A 38 26.33 -6.98 -7.08
CA ASN A 38 27.73 -6.65 -7.17
C ASN A 38 28.19 -5.60 -6.13
N GLN A 39 27.29 -4.73 -5.66
CA GLN A 39 27.59 -3.75 -4.60
C GLN A 39 27.62 -4.38 -3.20
N ILE A 40 26.75 -5.37 -2.94
CA ILE A 40 26.61 -5.97 -1.61
C ILE A 40 27.76 -6.93 -1.29
N ASP A 41 28.25 -7.67 -2.27
CA ASP A 41 29.35 -8.59 -2.08
C ASP A 41 30.66 -7.96 -2.58
N ASN A 42 31.61 -7.74 -1.69
CA ASN A 42 32.94 -7.23 -2.04
C ASN A 42 33.72 -8.21 -2.98
N ASN A 43 33.22 -9.44 -3.14
CA ASN A 43 33.66 -10.37 -4.16
C ASN A 43 32.69 -10.33 -5.33
N PRO A 44 33.17 -10.11 -6.56
CA PRO A 44 32.31 -9.95 -7.71
C PRO A 44 31.46 -11.19 -7.94
N ILE A 45 30.15 -11.04 -7.86
CA ILE A 45 29.20 -12.02 -8.34
C ILE A 45 29.17 -11.90 -9.85
N VAL A 46 29.66 -12.91 -10.54
CA VAL A 46 29.75 -12.92 -12.00
C VAL A 46 28.44 -13.46 -12.57
N TYR A 47 27.73 -12.62 -13.27
CA TYR A 47 26.64 -13.03 -14.13
C TYR A 47 27.21 -13.45 -15.48
N GLN A 48 27.09 -14.71 -15.80
CA GLN A 48 27.30 -15.18 -17.17
C GLN A 48 25.95 -15.18 -17.90
N GLN A 49 26.01 -15.12 -19.22
CA GLN A 49 24.85 -14.95 -20.10
C GLN A 49 23.75 -16.02 -19.91
N TYR A 50 24.07 -17.16 -19.32
CA TYR A 50 23.19 -18.31 -19.09
C TYR A 50 23.27 -18.85 -17.67
N SER A 51 23.64 -18.05 -16.69
CA SER A 51 24.05 -18.65 -15.42
C SER A 51 23.48 -18.01 -14.20
N ALA A 52 23.43 -18.82 -13.24
CA ALA A 52 23.24 -18.52 -11.85
C ALA A 52 24.32 -17.62 -11.26
N ILE A 53 24.04 -17.10 -10.11
CA ILE A 53 24.96 -16.39 -9.24
C ILE A 53 26.13 -17.31 -8.86
N VAL A 54 27.35 -16.86 -9.10
CA VAL A 54 28.55 -17.49 -8.58
C VAL A 54 28.87 -16.85 -7.23
N SER A 55 28.67 -17.60 -6.15
CA SER A 55 29.02 -17.15 -4.79
C SER A 55 30.41 -17.65 -4.41
N THR A 56 31.21 -16.78 -3.80
CA THR A 56 32.45 -17.16 -3.17
C THR A 56 32.22 -17.42 -1.68
N ARG A 57 32.27 -18.67 -1.25
CA ARG A 57 32.34 -19.05 0.17
C ARG A 57 33.75 -19.51 0.53
N GLY A 58 34.31 -18.88 1.54
CA GLY A 58 35.53 -19.39 2.19
C GLY A 58 36.75 -19.53 1.27
N GLY A 59 36.95 -18.60 0.33
CA GLY A 59 38.15 -18.61 -0.54
C GLY A 59 38.12 -19.65 -1.67
N GLN A 60 37.16 -20.51 -1.74
CA GLN A 60 36.94 -21.38 -2.90
C GLN A 60 35.87 -20.77 -3.79
N ARG A 61 36.26 -20.35 -4.98
CA ARG A 61 35.35 -20.02 -6.06
C ARG A 61 34.69 -21.32 -6.55
N GLY A 62 33.66 -21.76 -5.87
CA GLY A 62 32.77 -22.77 -6.41
C GLY A 62 32.02 -22.14 -7.57
N ALA A 63 32.33 -22.57 -8.80
CA ALA A 63 31.45 -22.28 -9.92
C ALA A 63 30.09 -22.90 -9.57
N LEU A 64 29.13 -22.11 -9.18
CA LEU A 64 27.75 -22.55 -9.15
C LEU A 64 27.40 -22.98 -10.57
N ASN A 65 26.79 -24.13 -10.71
CA ASN A 65 26.44 -24.70 -11.99
C ASN A 65 25.69 -23.67 -12.83
N ILE A 66 25.95 -23.67 -14.12
CA ILE A 66 25.23 -22.86 -15.07
C ILE A 66 23.81 -23.41 -15.16
N TYR A 67 22.85 -22.60 -14.81
CA TYR A 67 21.43 -22.90 -14.95
C TYR A 67 20.84 -22.00 -16.02
N LEU A 68 19.82 -22.50 -16.72
CA LEU A 68 19.07 -21.66 -17.64
C LEU A 68 18.43 -20.49 -16.87
N PRO A 69 18.45 -19.27 -17.39
CA PRO A 69 17.91 -18.09 -16.72
C PRO A 69 16.48 -18.25 -16.23
N ASN A 70 15.62 -18.96 -16.98
CA ASN A 70 14.26 -19.27 -16.58
C ASN A 70 14.18 -20.11 -15.29
N GLN A 71 15.06 -21.13 -15.12
CA GLN A 71 15.08 -21.93 -13.89
C GLN A 71 15.40 -21.06 -12.66
N TRP A 72 16.38 -20.17 -12.81
CA TRP A 72 16.75 -19.24 -11.76
C TRP A 72 15.60 -18.28 -11.44
N PHE A 73 14.92 -17.78 -12.46
CA PHE A 73 13.79 -16.89 -12.33
C PHE A 73 12.66 -17.56 -11.54
N TYR A 74 12.28 -18.79 -11.88
CA TYR A 74 11.21 -19.49 -11.18
C TYR A 74 11.59 -19.83 -9.73
N ILE A 75 12.84 -20.15 -9.44
CA ILE A 75 13.32 -20.35 -8.07
C ILE A 75 13.23 -19.04 -7.29
N ALA A 76 13.66 -17.94 -7.87
CA ALA A 76 13.59 -16.63 -7.25
C ALA A 76 12.14 -16.18 -7.02
N SER A 77 11.24 -16.46 -7.97
CA SER A 77 9.80 -16.19 -7.85
C SER A 77 9.18 -16.96 -6.67
N PHE A 78 9.42 -18.26 -6.61
CA PHE A 78 8.98 -19.08 -5.48
C PHE A 78 9.51 -18.53 -4.15
N PHE A 79 10.83 -18.29 -4.07
CA PHE A 79 11.44 -17.80 -2.85
C PHE A 79 10.87 -16.45 -2.43
N THR A 80 10.66 -15.52 -3.36
CA THR A 80 10.16 -14.18 -3.06
C THR A 80 8.76 -14.24 -2.43
N ARG A 81 7.85 -15.05 -2.97
CA ARG A 81 6.50 -15.24 -2.40
C ARG A 81 6.55 -15.93 -1.04
N TYR A 82 7.31 -17.01 -0.93
CA TYR A 82 7.49 -17.76 0.30
C TYR A 82 8.14 -16.91 1.41
N TYR A 83 9.16 -16.13 1.06
CA TYR A 83 9.85 -15.23 1.97
C TYR A 83 8.94 -14.14 2.53
N LYS A 84 8.08 -13.59 1.69
CA LYS A 84 7.09 -12.58 2.13
C LYS A 84 6.18 -13.14 3.23
N GLU A 85 5.70 -14.35 3.08
CA GLU A 85 4.90 -15.01 4.11
C GLU A 85 5.74 -15.34 5.37
N LEU A 86 6.98 -15.79 5.21
CA LEU A 86 7.88 -16.01 6.35
C LEU A 86 8.12 -14.73 7.16
N GLN A 87 8.28 -13.58 6.52
CA GLN A 87 8.46 -12.30 7.20
C GLN A 87 7.21 -11.91 8.00
N LYS A 88 6.03 -12.19 7.51
CA LYS A 88 4.78 -12.00 8.24
C LYS A 88 4.74 -12.81 9.53
N TYR A 89 5.10 -14.09 9.47
CA TYR A 89 5.20 -14.94 10.66
C TYR A 89 6.25 -14.43 11.64
N LYS A 90 7.42 -14.00 11.14
CA LYS A 90 8.47 -13.41 11.97
C LYS A 90 7.98 -12.16 12.69
N SER A 91 7.31 -11.27 11.98
CA SER A 91 6.72 -10.06 12.56
C SER A 91 5.75 -10.37 13.69
N LEU A 92 4.80 -11.27 13.45
CA LEU A 92 3.84 -11.70 14.46
C LEU A 92 4.51 -12.38 15.67
N SER A 93 5.56 -13.17 15.43
CA SER A 93 6.30 -13.83 16.50
C SER A 93 7.06 -12.83 17.38
N LEU A 94 7.59 -11.74 16.80
CA LEU A 94 8.27 -10.67 17.53
C LEU A 94 7.35 -9.85 18.44
N GLU A 95 6.05 -9.86 18.20
CA GLU A 95 5.08 -9.22 19.08
C GLU A 95 4.94 -9.95 20.45
N VAL A 96 5.30 -11.21 20.50
CA VAL A 96 5.24 -12.05 21.73
C VAL A 96 6.63 -12.35 22.27
N LEU A 97 7.61 -12.55 21.39
CA LEU A 97 8.98 -12.94 21.73
C LEU A 97 9.95 -11.85 21.30
N SER A 98 10.99 -11.59 22.10
CA SER A 98 12.07 -10.69 21.65
C SER A 98 12.88 -11.33 20.51
N SER A 99 13.53 -10.49 19.69
CA SER A 99 14.43 -10.94 18.63
C SER A 99 15.50 -11.89 19.14
N ASP A 100 16.08 -11.61 20.32
CA ASP A 100 17.08 -12.45 20.96
C ASP A 100 16.51 -13.81 21.36
N ARG A 101 15.29 -13.85 21.85
CA ARG A 101 14.61 -15.09 22.21
C ARG A 101 14.30 -15.93 20.97
N LEU A 102 13.76 -15.31 19.94
CA LEU A 102 13.44 -15.95 18.67
C LEU A 102 14.71 -16.59 18.06
N ASN A 103 15.82 -15.87 18.02
CA ASN A 103 17.09 -16.37 17.51
C ASN A 103 17.68 -17.52 18.34
N LYS A 104 17.39 -17.57 19.64
CA LYS A 104 17.84 -18.63 20.55
C LYS A 104 16.95 -19.87 20.58
N LEU A 105 15.77 -19.79 19.97
CA LEU A 105 14.81 -20.91 19.96
C LEU A 105 15.21 -22.07 19.06
N LYS A 106 16.02 -21.87 18.05
CA LYS A 106 16.51 -22.85 17.08
C LYS A 106 16.38 -24.32 17.53
N GLY A 107 15.25 -24.94 17.18
CA GLY A 107 14.91 -26.32 17.55
C GLY A 107 14.67 -26.57 19.05
N LYS A 108 14.44 -25.52 19.86
CA LYS A 108 14.06 -25.59 21.26
C LYS A 108 12.57 -25.33 21.41
N SER A 109 11.97 -25.96 22.40
CA SER A 109 10.57 -25.74 22.74
C SER A 109 10.32 -24.38 23.38
N LEU A 110 9.13 -23.83 23.20
CA LEU A 110 8.63 -22.69 23.94
C LEU A 110 8.41 -23.06 25.40
N THR A 111 8.50 -22.08 26.28
CA THR A 111 8.04 -22.23 27.66
C THR A 111 6.52 -22.17 27.71
N LEU A 112 5.93 -22.72 28.76
CA LEU A 112 4.47 -22.68 28.96
C LEU A 112 3.91 -21.22 28.98
N ASP A 113 4.67 -20.27 29.53
CA ASP A 113 4.30 -18.86 29.56
C ASP A 113 4.29 -18.25 28.14
N GLU A 114 5.27 -18.58 27.30
CA GLU A 114 5.34 -18.14 25.91
C GLU A 114 4.20 -18.75 25.08
N GLU A 115 3.88 -20.03 25.28
CA GLU A 115 2.73 -20.68 24.64
C GLU A 115 1.38 -20.03 25.04
N ASN A 116 1.21 -19.71 26.31
CA ASN A 116 0.02 -19.04 26.81
C ASN A 116 -0.11 -17.62 26.23
N LYS A 117 0.99 -16.89 26.09
CA LYS A 117 0.99 -15.56 25.45
C LYS A 117 0.59 -15.63 23.98
N LEU A 118 1.08 -16.63 23.25
CA LEU A 118 0.66 -16.87 21.87
C LEU A 118 -0.83 -17.20 21.78
N ALA A 119 -1.32 -18.09 22.67
CA ALA A 119 -2.73 -18.46 22.73
C ALA A 119 -3.64 -17.26 23.03
N GLN A 120 -3.26 -16.45 24.01
CA GLN A 120 -4.03 -15.27 24.42
C GLN A 120 -4.10 -14.23 23.30
N LYS A 121 -3.01 -14.03 22.55
CA LYS A 121 -2.93 -12.97 21.54
C LYS A 121 -3.54 -13.39 20.21
N TYR A 122 -3.31 -14.61 19.76
CA TYR A 122 -3.66 -15.04 18.41
C TYR A 122 -4.76 -16.12 18.35
N GLY A 123 -5.23 -16.63 19.50
CA GLY A 123 -6.17 -17.73 19.58
C GLY A 123 -5.52 -19.11 19.38
N GLU A 124 -6.24 -20.16 19.77
CA GLU A 124 -5.69 -21.53 19.75
C GLU A 124 -5.35 -22.04 18.34
N ASN A 125 -6.15 -21.73 17.34
CA ASN A 125 -5.93 -22.19 15.95
C ASN A 125 -4.68 -21.57 15.32
N THR A 126 -4.39 -20.31 15.62
CA THR A 126 -3.21 -19.59 15.11
C THR A 126 -1.96 -19.87 15.94
N LYS A 127 -2.14 -20.16 17.23
CA LYS A 127 -1.07 -20.48 18.18
C LYS A 127 -0.22 -21.65 17.70
N ASP A 128 -0.82 -22.72 17.20
CA ASP A 128 -0.10 -23.93 16.81
C ASP A 128 0.77 -23.69 15.58
N LEU A 129 0.31 -22.90 14.62
CA LEU A 129 1.12 -22.48 13.47
C LEU A 129 2.32 -21.63 13.92
N LEU A 130 2.08 -20.63 14.76
CA LEU A 130 3.16 -19.78 15.29
C LEU A 130 4.12 -20.54 16.19
N LYS A 131 3.62 -21.43 17.03
CA LYS A 131 4.44 -22.33 17.86
C LYS A 131 5.37 -23.17 16.99
N LYS A 132 4.82 -23.82 15.97
CA LYS A 132 5.61 -24.61 15.02
C LYS A 132 6.62 -23.73 14.30
N PHE A 133 6.22 -22.54 13.82
CA PHE A 133 7.13 -21.60 13.20
C PHE A 133 8.32 -21.25 14.10
N VAL A 134 8.08 -20.82 15.34
CA VAL A 134 9.17 -20.36 16.23
C VAL A 134 10.06 -21.47 16.73
N THR A 135 9.54 -22.71 16.87
CA THR A 135 10.33 -23.87 17.30
C THR A 135 11.17 -24.47 16.17
N ASP A 136 10.64 -24.46 14.96
CA ASP A 136 11.30 -25.00 13.77
C ASP A 136 12.11 -23.92 13.02
N TYR A 137 12.13 -22.70 13.57
CA TYR A 137 12.84 -21.57 13.00
C TYR A 137 14.35 -21.78 13.03
N ASP A 138 14.87 -22.34 11.96
CA ASP A 138 16.29 -22.35 11.66
C ASP A 138 16.59 -21.41 10.52
N TRP A 139 16.75 -20.16 10.88
CA TRP A 139 16.85 -19.11 9.93
C TRP A 139 18.23 -19.08 9.28
N TRP A 140 18.32 -19.35 8.01
CA TRP A 140 19.35 -19.16 6.97
C TRP A 140 20.76 -18.67 7.40
N GLY A 141 21.10 -18.73 8.65
CA GLY A 141 22.24 -18.05 9.25
C GLY A 141 23.56 -18.80 9.26
N GLY A 142 23.67 -19.91 8.56
CA GLY A 142 24.97 -20.61 8.56
C GLY A 142 24.91 -22.00 8.01
N GLY A 143 25.22 -22.17 6.80
CA GLY A 143 25.85 -23.24 6.06
C GLY A 143 25.69 -24.73 6.40
N LYS A 144 24.85 -25.11 7.38
CA LYS A 144 24.65 -26.51 7.81
C LYS A 144 23.19 -26.85 8.12
N THR A 145 22.23 -26.03 7.69
CA THR A 145 20.87 -26.03 8.17
C THR A 145 19.85 -26.66 7.22
N ILE A 146 20.31 -27.32 6.19
CA ILE A 146 19.48 -28.08 5.25
C ILE A 146 18.79 -29.28 5.92
N ASP A 147 19.32 -29.72 7.05
CA ASP A 147 18.86 -30.94 7.74
C ASP A 147 17.84 -30.71 8.85
N ARG A 148 17.44 -29.45 9.12
CA ARG A 148 16.55 -29.14 10.24
C ARG A 148 15.33 -28.37 9.77
N GLY A 149 14.19 -28.95 9.96
CA GLY A 149 12.89 -28.32 9.80
C GLY A 149 12.22 -28.60 8.46
N ASP A 150 11.44 -29.66 8.42
CA ASP A 150 10.56 -29.96 7.29
C ASP A 150 9.66 -28.77 6.92
N PHE A 151 9.44 -27.86 7.85
CA PHE A 151 8.56 -26.72 7.69
C PHE A 151 9.13 -25.60 6.80
N PHE A 152 10.44 -25.32 6.90
CA PHE A 152 11.06 -24.22 6.16
C PHE A 152 11.88 -24.67 4.96
N VAL A 153 12.61 -25.75 5.10
CA VAL A 153 13.61 -26.18 4.12
C VAL A 153 13.02 -27.19 3.14
N SER A 154 12.19 -28.11 3.60
CA SER A 154 11.59 -29.13 2.74
C SER A 154 10.81 -28.58 1.56
N PRO A 155 9.96 -27.52 1.70
CA PRO A 155 9.28 -26.96 0.55
C PRO A 155 10.24 -26.43 -0.50
N ILE A 156 11.32 -25.77 -0.09
CA ILE A 156 12.34 -25.22 -1.01
C ILE A 156 13.11 -26.34 -1.71
N LEU A 157 13.48 -27.39 -0.98
CA LEU A 157 14.17 -28.54 -1.57
C LEU A 157 13.27 -29.32 -2.52
N ASN A 158 11.99 -29.45 -2.22
CA ASN A 158 11.03 -30.06 -3.12
C ASN A 158 10.84 -29.25 -4.39
N TYR A 159 10.79 -27.92 -4.26
CA TYR A 159 10.75 -27.03 -5.41
C TYR A 159 12.01 -27.16 -6.28
N ALA A 160 13.19 -27.22 -5.66
CA ALA A 160 14.44 -27.45 -6.37
C ALA A 160 14.43 -28.73 -7.21
N LYS A 161 13.88 -29.82 -6.68
CA LYS A 161 13.72 -31.08 -7.42
C LYS A 161 12.81 -30.91 -8.63
N LEU A 162 11.70 -30.20 -8.45
CA LEU A 162 10.74 -29.97 -9.52
C LEU A 162 11.34 -29.19 -10.68
N VAL A 163 12.10 -28.13 -10.39
CA VAL A 163 12.76 -27.30 -11.41
C VAL A 163 14.07 -27.91 -11.92
N ASN A 164 14.41 -29.14 -11.50
CA ASN A 164 15.61 -29.86 -11.90
C ASN A 164 16.92 -29.08 -11.60
N VAL A 165 17.01 -28.51 -10.41
CA VAL A 165 18.16 -27.75 -9.93
C VAL A 165 18.76 -28.41 -8.70
N SER A 166 20.05 -28.23 -8.49
CA SER A 166 20.74 -28.73 -7.29
C SER A 166 20.13 -28.15 -6.01
N GLN A 167 19.79 -28.99 -5.05
CA GLN A 167 19.24 -28.58 -3.76
C GLN A 167 20.19 -27.65 -2.98
N SER A 168 21.51 -27.91 -3.04
CA SER A 168 22.50 -27.04 -2.40
C SER A 168 22.53 -25.65 -3.03
N TYR A 169 22.39 -25.56 -4.34
CA TYR A 169 22.30 -24.28 -5.04
C TYR A 169 21.08 -23.46 -4.61
N VAL A 170 19.89 -24.08 -4.58
CA VAL A 170 18.68 -23.39 -4.15
C VAL A 170 18.79 -22.93 -2.71
N ALA A 171 19.33 -23.77 -1.82
CA ALA A 171 19.53 -23.41 -0.43
C ALA A 171 20.52 -22.23 -0.27
N ASP A 172 21.61 -22.20 -1.04
CA ASP A 172 22.58 -21.10 -1.02
C ASP A 172 21.99 -19.81 -1.60
N LEU A 173 21.23 -19.88 -2.69
CA LEU A 173 20.52 -18.75 -3.26
C LEU A 173 19.50 -18.18 -2.27
N CYS A 174 18.69 -19.03 -1.67
CA CYS A 174 17.71 -18.61 -0.67
C CYS A 174 18.37 -17.97 0.56
N ALA A 175 19.48 -18.55 1.05
CA ALA A 175 20.25 -17.99 2.15
C ALA A 175 20.88 -16.64 1.81
N PHE A 176 21.30 -16.44 0.57
CA PHE A 176 21.80 -15.16 0.07
C PHE A 176 20.69 -14.11 0.02
N LEU A 177 19.55 -14.43 -0.58
CA LEU A 177 18.40 -13.53 -0.68
C LEU A 177 17.85 -13.14 0.70
N ALA A 178 17.78 -14.10 1.63
CA ALA A 178 17.29 -13.84 2.99
C ALA A 178 18.19 -12.90 3.80
N ARG A 179 19.46 -12.76 3.44
CA ARG A 179 20.41 -11.82 4.06
C ARG A 179 20.41 -10.44 3.40
N ASN A 180 19.78 -10.32 2.25
CA ASN A 180 19.78 -9.11 1.44
C ASN A 180 18.32 -8.77 1.08
N GLU A 181 17.56 -8.30 2.07
CA GLU A 181 16.11 -8.08 1.97
C GLU A 181 15.73 -7.09 0.85
N ASP A 182 16.56 -6.09 0.59
CA ASP A 182 16.38 -5.14 -0.49
C ASP A 182 16.46 -5.78 -1.90
N LEU A 183 17.23 -6.86 -2.06
CA LEU A 183 17.25 -7.63 -3.30
C LEU A 183 15.94 -8.39 -3.53
N VAL A 184 15.29 -8.84 -2.47
CA VAL A 184 14.00 -9.54 -2.59
C VAL A 184 12.93 -8.60 -3.19
N GLY A 185 12.91 -7.34 -2.78
CA GLY A 185 12.04 -6.33 -3.37
C GLY A 185 12.31 -6.07 -4.85
N LEU A 186 13.59 -5.94 -5.24
CA LEU A 186 13.97 -5.78 -6.65
C LEU A 186 13.60 -7.00 -7.50
N LEU A 187 13.81 -8.21 -6.98
CA LEU A 187 13.39 -9.44 -7.66
C LEU A 187 11.88 -9.51 -7.82
N TYR A 188 11.15 -9.21 -6.76
CA TYR A 188 9.69 -9.21 -6.80
C TYR A 188 9.15 -8.31 -7.91
N ASN A 189 9.69 -7.09 -8.01
CA ASN A 189 9.30 -6.15 -9.07
C ASN A 189 9.69 -6.67 -10.46
N ALA A 190 10.88 -7.23 -10.62
CA ALA A 190 11.35 -7.78 -11.89
C ALA A 190 10.51 -8.99 -12.34
N ILE A 191 10.14 -9.86 -11.41
CA ILE A 191 9.28 -11.02 -11.67
C ILE A 191 7.89 -10.59 -12.12
N ASN A 192 7.33 -9.58 -11.45
CA ASN A 192 6.04 -9.04 -11.84
C ASN A 192 6.07 -8.41 -13.24
N GLN A 193 7.11 -7.62 -13.55
CA GLN A 193 7.29 -7.06 -14.89
C GLN A 193 7.42 -8.16 -15.95
N TYR A 194 8.23 -9.19 -15.67
CA TYR A 194 8.39 -10.31 -16.59
C TYR A 194 7.06 -11.05 -16.86
N ASN A 195 6.34 -11.38 -15.81
CA ASN A 195 5.06 -12.09 -15.96
C ASN A 195 4.06 -11.27 -16.78
N ASN A 196 4.05 -9.95 -16.61
CA ASN A 196 3.23 -9.06 -17.40
C ASN A 196 3.62 -9.05 -18.90
N HIS A 197 4.91 -9.16 -19.24
CA HIS A 197 5.39 -9.14 -20.63
C HIS A 197 5.21 -10.47 -21.39
N HIS A 198 5.24 -11.61 -20.71
CA HIS A 198 5.24 -12.92 -21.36
C HIS A 198 3.88 -13.62 -21.46
N HIS A 199 2.86 -13.17 -20.72
CA HIS A 199 1.52 -13.74 -20.82
C HIS A 199 0.68 -13.27 -22.01
N SER A 200 1.16 -12.30 -22.80
CA SER A 200 0.45 -11.81 -23.99
C SER A 200 0.45 -12.79 -25.18
N THR A 201 1.33 -13.81 -25.20
CA THR A 201 1.48 -14.71 -26.35
C THR A 201 0.76 -16.07 -26.21
N THR A 202 0.20 -16.38 -25.06
CA THR A 202 -0.57 -17.62 -24.86
C THR A 202 -1.93 -17.35 -24.23
N SER A 203 -2.84 -16.80 -25.04
CA SER A 203 -4.24 -16.69 -24.65
C SER A 203 -4.91 -18.08 -24.71
N LYS A 204 -4.82 -18.86 -23.64
CA LYS A 204 -5.80 -19.92 -23.34
C LYS A 204 -5.85 -20.42 -21.90
N ASN A 205 -5.08 -19.89 -20.97
CA ASN A 205 -5.31 -20.12 -19.52
C ASN A 205 -4.75 -18.94 -18.71
N ALA A 206 -5.30 -17.74 -18.95
CA ALA A 206 -5.02 -16.56 -18.14
C ALA A 206 -5.85 -16.62 -16.85
N SER A 207 -5.39 -17.36 -15.88
CA SER A 207 -5.88 -17.24 -14.52
C SER A 207 -4.72 -17.58 -13.59
N SER A 208 -4.01 -16.56 -13.08
CA SER A 208 -3.52 -16.48 -11.72
C SER A 208 -2.20 -15.75 -11.48
N PHE A 209 -1.68 -14.90 -12.37
CA PHE A 209 -0.59 -13.97 -12.02
C PHE A 209 -1.02 -12.51 -12.13
N ILE A 210 -2.20 -12.22 -11.62
CA ILE A 210 -2.58 -10.87 -11.28
C ILE A 210 -1.84 -10.57 -9.98
N LEU A 211 -1.09 -9.47 -10.00
CA LEU A 211 -0.61 -8.80 -8.81
C LEU A 211 -1.56 -9.11 -7.64
N ASN A 212 -1.03 -9.62 -6.52
CA ASN A 212 -1.77 -9.66 -5.25
C ASN A 212 -2.00 -8.24 -4.68
N LEU A 213 -2.19 -7.28 -5.56
CA LEU A 213 -2.78 -6.00 -5.21
C LEU A 213 -4.27 -6.18 -5.33
N PRO A 214 -5.02 -5.75 -4.32
CA PRO A 214 -6.47 -5.71 -4.43
C PRO A 214 -6.86 -4.98 -5.70
N LEU A 215 -7.76 -5.58 -6.47
CA LEU A 215 -8.27 -4.94 -7.69
C LEU A 215 -9.11 -3.70 -7.37
N GLN A 216 -9.73 -3.67 -6.20
CA GLN A 216 -10.33 -2.47 -5.61
C GLN A 216 -10.00 -2.41 -4.11
N GLN A 217 -9.42 -1.29 -3.67
CA GLN A 217 -9.03 -1.10 -2.28
C GLN A 217 -9.34 0.32 -1.79
N ILE A 218 -9.87 0.41 -0.57
CA ILE A 218 -10.10 1.69 0.11
C ILE A 218 -9.14 1.81 1.28
N PHE A 219 -8.28 2.83 1.23
CA PHE A 219 -7.44 3.24 2.35
C PHE A 219 -8.22 4.19 3.24
N TYR A 220 -8.45 3.79 4.49
CA TYR A 220 -9.26 4.58 5.42
C TYR A 220 -8.54 4.85 6.74
N GLY A 221 -8.97 5.87 7.46
CA GLY A 221 -8.42 6.27 8.75
C GLY A 221 -8.58 7.75 9.00
N ALA A 222 -8.09 8.21 10.15
CA ALA A 222 -8.16 9.59 10.60
C ALA A 222 -7.49 10.57 9.60
N PRO A 223 -7.83 11.87 9.63
CA PRO A 223 -7.18 12.87 8.79
C PRO A 223 -5.68 12.96 9.07
N GLY A 224 -4.87 13.00 8.02
CA GLY A 224 -3.42 13.15 8.16
C GLY A 224 -2.65 11.89 8.53
N THR A 225 -3.23 10.68 8.39
CA THR A 225 -2.50 9.40 8.61
C THR A 225 -1.57 9.02 7.46
N GLY A 226 -1.68 9.67 6.29
CA GLY A 226 -0.84 9.37 5.13
C GLY A 226 -1.48 8.46 4.09
N LYS A 227 -2.81 8.33 4.06
CA LYS A 227 -3.55 7.50 3.10
C LYS A 227 -3.12 7.70 1.64
N SER A 228 -3.12 8.94 1.16
CA SER A 228 -2.69 9.26 -0.22
C SER A 228 -1.20 8.96 -0.46
N HIS A 229 -0.38 8.98 0.58
CA HIS A 229 1.03 8.58 0.52
C HIS A 229 1.16 7.07 0.30
N GLU A 230 0.36 6.27 1.01
CA GLU A 230 0.32 4.81 0.80
C GLU A 230 -0.19 4.46 -0.60
N VAL A 231 -1.21 5.17 -1.11
CA VAL A 231 -1.66 5.01 -2.49
C VAL A 231 -0.54 5.33 -3.48
N LYS A 232 0.20 6.45 -3.29
CA LYS A 232 1.33 6.81 -4.16
C LYS A 232 2.46 5.78 -4.15
N LYS A 233 2.72 5.13 -3.01
CA LYS A 233 3.67 4.01 -2.93
C LYS A 233 3.17 2.82 -3.73
N GLN A 234 1.91 2.45 -3.55
CA GLN A 234 1.33 1.30 -4.22
C GLN A 234 1.26 1.47 -5.74
N THR A 235 0.99 2.67 -6.22
CA THR A 235 0.98 2.99 -7.67
C THR A 235 2.39 3.17 -8.25
N GLY A 236 3.41 3.28 -7.40
CA GLY A 236 4.79 3.56 -7.82
C GLY A 236 5.07 5.03 -8.15
N GLU A 237 4.12 5.94 -7.89
CA GLU A 237 4.34 7.39 -8.02
C GLU A 237 5.32 7.92 -6.97
N LEU A 238 5.45 7.24 -5.85
CA LEU A 238 6.41 7.55 -4.80
C LEU A 238 7.42 6.42 -4.67
N LEU A 239 8.69 6.75 -4.86
CA LEU A 239 9.81 5.84 -4.68
C LEU A 239 10.23 5.77 -3.21
N ASP A 240 10.90 4.69 -2.81
CA ASP A 240 11.47 4.54 -1.46
C ASP A 240 12.49 5.63 -1.11
N SER A 241 13.09 6.24 -2.14
CA SER A 241 13.95 7.43 -2.00
C SER A 241 13.21 8.69 -1.55
N GLY A 242 11.86 8.68 -1.57
CA GLY A 242 11.01 9.84 -1.33
C GLY A 242 10.81 10.74 -2.55
N GLU A 243 11.30 10.35 -3.71
CA GLU A 243 11.09 11.04 -4.98
C GLU A 243 9.70 10.72 -5.53
N GLU A 244 8.96 11.76 -5.92
CA GLU A 244 7.66 11.64 -6.59
C GLU A 244 7.83 11.75 -8.10
N ARG A 245 7.06 10.95 -8.84
CA ARG A 245 7.04 10.96 -10.30
C ARG A 245 5.62 10.84 -10.84
N ASP A 246 5.37 11.46 -11.97
CA ASP A 246 4.12 11.29 -12.71
C ASP A 246 4.21 10.03 -13.57
N LEU A 247 3.19 9.21 -13.52
CA LEU A 247 3.10 7.97 -14.27
C LEU A 247 1.91 8.01 -15.23
N PRO A 248 2.10 7.65 -16.51
CA PRO A 248 1.04 7.71 -17.52
C PRO A 248 -0.10 6.70 -17.29
N ASN A 249 0.14 5.70 -16.47
CA ASN A 249 -0.80 4.63 -16.12
C ASN A 249 -1.57 4.87 -14.81
N VAL A 250 -1.45 6.07 -14.21
CA VAL A 250 -2.15 6.47 -12.99
C VAL A 250 -3.11 7.61 -13.28
N PHE A 251 -4.39 7.36 -13.13
CA PHE A 251 -5.49 8.30 -13.36
C PHE A 251 -6.11 8.70 -12.03
N ARG A 252 -6.06 10.00 -11.68
CA ARG A 252 -6.57 10.50 -10.40
C ARG A 252 -7.80 11.34 -10.55
N THR A 253 -8.74 11.14 -9.63
CA THR A 253 -9.92 11.99 -9.47
C THR A 253 -10.23 12.18 -7.99
N THR A 254 -10.93 13.23 -7.66
CA THR A 254 -11.39 13.50 -6.29
C THR A 254 -12.90 13.57 -6.30
N PHE A 255 -13.55 12.84 -5.43
CA PHE A 255 -15.00 12.95 -5.27
C PHE A 255 -15.35 14.16 -4.40
N HIS A 256 -16.41 14.83 -4.76
CA HIS A 256 -17.03 15.94 -4.02
C HIS A 256 -18.57 15.85 -4.16
N PRO A 257 -19.34 16.61 -3.37
CA PRO A 257 -20.80 16.48 -3.36
C PRO A 257 -21.50 16.63 -4.73
N ASP A 258 -20.89 17.40 -5.64
CA ASP A 258 -21.44 17.62 -6.99
C ASP A 258 -20.88 16.62 -8.02
N THR A 259 -20.07 15.66 -7.62
CA THR A 259 -19.58 14.62 -8.54
C THR A 259 -20.73 13.70 -8.92
N ASP A 260 -20.87 13.46 -10.20
CA ASP A 260 -21.87 12.59 -10.79
C ASP A 260 -21.26 11.61 -11.81
N TYR A 261 -22.10 10.79 -12.42
CA TYR A 261 -21.66 9.84 -13.45
C TYR A 261 -20.94 10.54 -14.62
N ALA A 262 -21.47 11.69 -15.07
CA ALA A 262 -20.91 12.42 -16.21
C ALA A 262 -19.53 13.00 -15.92
N SER A 263 -19.28 13.45 -14.70
CA SER A 263 -17.99 13.97 -14.26
C SER A 263 -16.96 12.87 -13.93
N PHE A 264 -17.42 11.64 -13.74
CA PHE A 264 -16.55 10.48 -13.47
C PHE A 264 -16.26 9.66 -14.74
N VAL A 265 -17.27 9.40 -15.56
CA VAL A 265 -17.17 8.58 -16.78
C VAL A 265 -16.93 9.44 -18.01
N GLY A 266 -17.72 10.49 -18.18
CA GLY A 266 -17.71 11.35 -19.34
C GLY A 266 -19.10 11.59 -19.90
N CYS A 267 -19.22 12.61 -20.73
CA CYS A 267 -20.45 12.91 -21.45
C CYS A 267 -20.17 13.77 -22.68
N TYR A 268 -21.17 13.94 -23.55
CA TYR A 268 -21.11 14.90 -24.64
C TYR A 268 -21.12 16.32 -24.11
N LYS A 269 -20.11 17.11 -24.50
CA LYS A 269 -20.00 18.53 -24.13
C LYS A 269 -19.63 19.36 -25.36
N PRO A 270 -20.04 20.65 -25.39
CA PRO A 270 -19.48 21.58 -26.36
C PRO A 270 -18.01 21.81 -26.06
N THR A 271 -17.14 21.59 -27.03
CA THR A 271 -15.69 21.83 -26.97
C THR A 271 -15.29 22.76 -28.11
N MET A 272 -14.16 23.45 -27.91
CA MET A 272 -13.58 24.26 -28.97
C MET A 272 -12.59 23.37 -29.74
N ARG A 273 -12.81 23.23 -31.05
CA ARG A 273 -11.95 22.48 -31.95
C ARG A 273 -11.32 23.40 -32.95
N THR A 274 -9.99 23.32 -33.09
CA THR A 274 -9.29 24.01 -34.18
C THR A 274 -9.59 23.28 -35.47
N VAL A 275 -10.21 23.95 -36.42
CA VAL A 275 -10.47 23.43 -37.76
C VAL A 275 -9.15 23.52 -38.53
N ALA A 276 -8.54 22.36 -38.79
CA ALA A 276 -7.43 22.25 -39.74
C ALA A 276 -7.99 22.41 -41.15
N ASP A 277 -8.18 23.66 -41.59
CA ASP A 277 -8.66 23.91 -42.93
C ASP A 277 -7.59 23.67 -43.97
N LYS A 278 -7.96 23.06 -45.10
CA LYS A 278 -7.14 22.92 -46.27
C LYS A 278 -6.80 24.27 -46.94
N TYR A 279 -7.37 25.36 -46.48
CA TYR A 279 -7.19 26.70 -46.96
C TYR A 279 -6.73 27.65 -45.84
N LYS A 280 -5.43 27.87 -45.74
CA LYS A 280 -4.73 28.92 -44.98
C LYS A 280 -5.42 29.43 -43.70
N ALA A 281 -5.09 28.82 -42.59
CA ALA A 281 -5.41 29.33 -41.26
C ALA A 281 -4.80 30.73 -41.05
N VAL A 282 -5.65 31.70 -40.74
CA VAL A 282 -5.24 32.95 -40.11
C VAL A 282 -5.28 32.70 -38.60
N ALA A 283 -4.11 32.79 -37.96
CA ALA A 283 -3.98 32.55 -36.52
C ALA A 283 -5.07 33.29 -35.74
N GLY A 284 -5.90 32.54 -35.00
CA GLY A 284 -6.88 33.04 -34.05
C GLY A 284 -8.33 33.14 -34.54
N LYS A 285 -8.71 32.57 -35.72
CA LYS A 285 -10.10 32.63 -36.22
C LYS A 285 -10.76 31.33 -36.64
N ASP A 286 -10.08 30.20 -36.48
CA ASP A 286 -10.59 28.91 -36.99
C ASP A 286 -10.91 27.93 -35.85
N GLU A 287 -11.58 28.42 -34.80
CA GLU A 287 -12.13 27.59 -33.72
C GLU A 287 -13.64 27.47 -33.92
N GLU A 288 -14.13 26.24 -33.99
CA GLU A 288 -15.58 25.97 -34.03
C GLU A 288 -16.02 25.24 -32.74
N ILE A 289 -17.24 25.49 -32.31
CA ILE A 289 -17.83 24.73 -31.22
C ILE A 289 -18.37 23.44 -31.81
N VAL A 290 -17.79 22.33 -31.35
CA VAL A 290 -18.26 20.98 -31.69
C VAL A 290 -18.79 20.29 -30.44
N TYR A 291 -19.72 19.39 -30.63
CA TYR A 291 -20.18 18.51 -29.55
C TYR A 291 -19.44 17.18 -29.70
N GLU A 292 -18.68 16.83 -28.70
CA GLU A 292 -17.97 15.56 -28.67
C GLU A 292 -18.03 14.91 -27.29
N PHE A 293 -17.83 13.59 -27.25
CA PHE A 293 -17.72 12.87 -25.98
C PHE A 293 -16.41 13.23 -25.33
N VAL A 294 -16.48 13.84 -24.14
CA VAL A 294 -15.32 14.20 -23.33
C VAL A 294 -15.15 13.14 -22.24
N PRO A 295 -14.16 12.25 -22.36
CA PRO A 295 -13.91 11.22 -21.35
C PRO A 295 -13.46 11.86 -20.04
N GLN A 296 -13.64 11.13 -18.96
CA GLN A 296 -13.19 11.50 -17.63
C GLN A 296 -12.35 10.35 -17.05
N ALA A 297 -11.84 10.51 -15.83
CA ALA A 297 -10.84 9.64 -15.22
C ALA A 297 -11.14 8.13 -15.34
N PHE A 298 -12.38 7.72 -15.18
CA PHE A 298 -12.77 6.31 -15.36
C PHE A 298 -12.54 5.84 -16.80
N THR A 299 -13.06 6.59 -17.77
CA THR A 299 -12.95 6.20 -19.18
C THR A 299 -11.50 6.27 -19.67
N ASP A 300 -10.74 7.27 -19.22
CA ASP A 300 -9.32 7.38 -19.57
C ASP A 300 -8.52 6.17 -19.03
N ALA A 301 -8.71 5.82 -17.76
CA ALA A 301 -8.09 4.63 -17.17
C ALA A 301 -8.53 3.33 -17.87
N TYR A 302 -9.82 3.24 -18.20
CA TYR A 302 -10.38 2.09 -18.89
C TYR A 302 -9.77 1.89 -20.28
N VAL A 303 -9.71 2.96 -21.07
CA VAL A 303 -9.11 2.96 -22.42
C VAL A 303 -7.62 2.64 -22.35
N TYR A 304 -6.90 3.26 -21.40
CA TYR A 304 -5.48 2.99 -21.21
C TYR A 304 -5.21 1.52 -20.89
N ALA A 305 -5.99 0.95 -19.97
CA ALA A 305 -5.83 -0.44 -19.56
C ALA A 305 -6.05 -1.43 -20.72
N TYR A 306 -7.01 -1.16 -21.60
CA TYR A 306 -7.24 -2.00 -22.78
C TYR A 306 -6.19 -1.81 -23.88
N ASN A 307 -5.63 -0.62 -24.01
CA ASN A 307 -4.57 -0.34 -24.98
C ASN A 307 -3.19 -0.83 -24.50
N ASN A 308 -3.02 -1.00 -23.17
CA ASN A 308 -1.77 -1.44 -22.55
C ASN A 308 -2.03 -2.63 -21.62
N PRO A 309 -2.45 -3.79 -22.14
CA PRO A 309 -2.90 -4.93 -21.33
C PRO A 309 -1.80 -5.52 -20.43
N GLU A 310 -0.54 -5.25 -20.77
CA GLU A 310 0.64 -5.71 -20.03
C GLU A 310 1.07 -4.75 -18.90
N GLU A 311 0.50 -3.54 -18.87
CA GLU A 311 0.85 -2.55 -17.86
C GLU A 311 -0.22 -2.47 -16.77
N PRO A 312 0.17 -2.46 -15.49
CA PRO A 312 -0.78 -2.16 -14.42
C PRO A 312 -1.31 -0.75 -14.61
N THR A 313 -2.62 -0.61 -14.57
CA THR A 313 -3.31 0.69 -14.66
C THR A 313 -4.03 0.96 -13.36
N TYR A 314 -3.94 2.18 -12.87
CA TYR A 314 -4.52 2.58 -11.60
C TYR A 314 -5.51 3.74 -11.80
N LEU A 315 -6.75 3.52 -11.36
CA LEU A 315 -7.71 4.59 -11.15
C LEU A 315 -7.73 4.92 -9.67
N VAL A 316 -7.30 6.12 -9.31
CA VAL A 316 -7.23 6.59 -7.92
C VAL A 316 -8.35 7.57 -7.64
N ILE A 317 -9.17 7.27 -6.65
CA ILE A 317 -10.31 8.09 -6.21
C ILE A 317 -9.99 8.64 -4.82
N GLU A 318 -9.64 9.91 -4.75
CA GLU A 318 -9.45 10.59 -3.47
C GLU A 318 -10.81 10.99 -2.87
N GLU A 319 -10.93 10.83 -1.54
CA GLU A 319 -12.12 11.21 -0.77
C GLU A 319 -13.43 10.56 -1.29
N ILE A 320 -13.40 9.24 -1.52
CA ILE A 320 -14.50 8.50 -2.14
C ILE A 320 -15.87 8.71 -1.46
N ASN A 321 -15.88 8.91 -0.15
CA ASN A 321 -17.10 9.13 0.64
C ASN A 321 -17.64 10.56 0.57
N ARG A 322 -16.96 11.49 -0.09
CA ARG A 322 -17.49 12.85 -0.34
C ARG A 322 -18.47 12.93 -1.49
N GLY A 323 -18.54 11.91 -2.32
CA GLY A 323 -19.51 11.79 -3.39
C GLY A 323 -20.54 10.69 -3.12
N ASN A 324 -21.70 10.81 -3.75
CA ASN A 324 -22.70 9.74 -3.72
C ASN A 324 -22.25 8.58 -4.62
N CYS A 325 -21.55 7.60 -4.06
CA CYS A 325 -20.98 6.47 -4.80
C CYS A 325 -22.04 5.73 -5.64
N ALA A 326 -23.26 5.56 -5.16
CA ALA A 326 -24.32 4.89 -5.89
C ALA A 326 -24.71 5.67 -7.16
N GLN A 327 -24.75 6.99 -7.09
CA GLN A 327 -25.05 7.87 -8.22
C GLN A 327 -23.87 7.97 -9.18
N ILE A 328 -22.64 8.11 -8.65
CA ILE A 328 -21.42 8.29 -9.45
C ILE A 328 -21.08 7.03 -10.24
N PHE A 329 -21.14 5.88 -9.61
CA PHE A 329 -20.85 4.60 -10.27
C PHE A 329 -22.04 4.13 -11.14
N GLY A 330 -23.27 4.40 -10.73
CA GLY A 330 -24.45 3.88 -11.43
C GLY A 330 -24.30 2.36 -11.70
N ASP A 331 -24.53 1.94 -12.94
CA ASP A 331 -24.42 0.52 -13.33
C ASP A 331 -22.97 -0.01 -13.30
N LEU A 332 -21.93 0.86 -13.36
CA LEU A 332 -20.51 0.46 -13.25
C LEU A 332 -20.22 -0.30 -11.96
N PHE A 333 -21.00 -0.07 -10.93
CA PHE A 333 -20.94 -0.78 -9.67
C PHE A 333 -20.95 -2.31 -9.83
N GLN A 334 -21.67 -2.87 -10.82
CA GLN A 334 -21.68 -4.32 -11.07
C GLN A 334 -20.34 -4.83 -11.63
N LEU A 335 -19.55 -3.96 -12.25
CA LEU A 335 -18.24 -4.32 -12.79
C LEU A 335 -17.21 -4.61 -11.69
N LEU A 336 -17.47 -4.13 -10.47
CA LEU A 336 -16.57 -4.33 -9.33
C LEU A 336 -16.61 -5.77 -8.78
N ASP A 337 -17.58 -6.60 -9.14
CA ASP A 337 -17.54 -8.03 -8.86
C ASP A 337 -16.54 -8.68 -9.85
N ARG A 338 -15.39 -9.13 -9.33
CA ARG A 338 -14.28 -9.67 -10.12
C ARG A 338 -14.14 -11.18 -9.97
N LYS A 339 -13.85 -11.86 -11.08
CA LYS A 339 -13.52 -13.27 -11.10
C LYS A 339 -12.35 -13.50 -12.06
N GLY A 340 -11.26 -14.07 -11.54
CA GLY A 340 -10.03 -14.20 -12.32
C GLY A 340 -9.46 -12.84 -12.77
N GLY A 341 -9.63 -11.79 -11.96
CA GLY A 341 -9.14 -10.45 -12.23
C GLY A 341 -10.02 -9.57 -13.10
N VAL A 342 -10.93 -10.14 -13.91
CA VAL A 342 -11.85 -9.39 -14.78
C VAL A 342 -13.24 -9.27 -14.15
N SER A 343 -14.08 -8.33 -14.64
CA SER A 343 -15.46 -8.23 -14.17
C SER A 343 -16.21 -9.54 -14.42
N GLU A 344 -16.88 -10.07 -13.40
CA GLU A 344 -17.73 -11.27 -13.53
C GLU A 344 -18.98 -10.95 -14.36
N TYR A 345 -19.53 -9.73 -14.15
CA TYR A 345 -20.69 -9.25 -14.89
C TYR A 345 -20.28 -8.19 -15.90
N LYS A 346 -20.84 -8.29 -17.11
CA LYS A 346 -20.69 -7.28 -18.16
C LYS A 346 -21.94 -6.42 -18.17
N ILE A 347 -21.80 -5.10 -18.19
CA ILE A 347 -22.91 -4.15 -18.25
C ILE A 347 -22.99 -3.52 -19.64
N LYS A 348 -24.21 -3.15 -20.06
CA LYS A 348 -24.40 -2.43 -21.31
C LYS A 348 -23.96 -0.99 -21.14
N ALA A 349 -23.06 -0.51 -21.99
CA ALA A 349 -22.68 0.89 -22.05
C ALA A 349 -23.86 1.72 -22.59
N ASP A 350 -23.98 2.97 -22.14
CA ASP A 350 -24.82 3.93 -22.84
C ASP A 350 -24.31 4.14 -24.27
N LYS A 351 -25.17 4.66 -25.14
CA LYS A 351 -24.86 4.76 -26.58
C LYS A 351 -23.66 5.67 -26.85
N ASP A 352 -23.51 6.73 -26.10
CA ASP A 352 -22.47 7.74 -26.33
C ASP A 352 -21.10 7.18 -25.93
N LEU A 353 -21.01 6.58 -24.75
CA LEU A 353 -19.82 5.89 -24.28
C LEU A 353 -19.47 4.70 -25.18
N ALA A 354 -20.45 3.91 -25.61
CA ALA A 354 -20.22 2.79 -26.51
C ALA A 354 -19.62 3.24 -27.84
N ASN A 355 -20.18 4.28 -28.47
CA ASN A 355 -19.65 4.83 -29.72
C ASN A 355 -18.24 5.37 -29.56
N TYR A 356 -17.95 6.05 -28.46
CA TYR A 356 -16.62 6.55 -28.16
C TYR A 356 -15.61 5.40 -28.00
N LEU A 357 -15.95 4.38 -27.19
CA LEU A 357 -15.08 3.24 -26.96
C LEU A 357 -14.86 2.40 -28.22
N ILE A 358 -15.88 2.20 -29.06
CA ILE A 358 -15.75 1.53 -30.36
C ILE A 358 -14.77 2.30 -31.25
N GLY A 359 -14.85 3.64 -31.25
CA GLY A 359 -13.94 4.49 -32.04
C GLY A 359 -12.50 4.39 -31.61
N ILE A 360 -12.22 4.18 -30.33
CA ILE A 360 -10.85 4.14 -29.76
C ILE A 360 -10.30 2.70 -29.68
N LEU A 361 -11.11 1.75 -29.20
CA LEU A 361 -10.67 0.37 -28.95
C LEU A 361 -10.94 -0.58 -30.12
N GLY A 362 -11.83 -0.19 -31.03
CA GLY A 362 -12.33 -1.05 -32.12
C GLY A 362 -13.51 -1.95 -31.70
N GLU A 363 -14.38 -2.30 -32.65
CA GLU A 363 -15.57 -3.13 -32.41
C GLU A 363 -15.26 -4.54 -31.85
N GLY A 364 -14.06 -5.08 -32.16
CA GLY A 364 -13.63 -6.40 -31.71
C GLY A 364 -13.03 -6.46 -30.32
N SER A 365 -12.83 -5.31 -29.68
CA SER A 365 -12.22 -5.22 -28.35
C SER A 365 -13.12 -5.82 -27.27
N GLU A 366 -12.56 -6.65 -26.38
CA GLU A 366 -13.28 -7.17 -25.21
C GLU A 366 -13.79 -6.05 -24.30
N GLY A 367 -13.19 -4.84 -24.38
CA GLY A 367 -13.61 -3.66 -23.62
C GLY A 367 -14.96 -3.08 -24.03
N ILE A 368 -15.46 -3.41 -25.23
CA ILE A 368 -16.76 -2.91 -25.71
C ILE A 368 -17.53 -3.93 -26.54
N LYS A 369 -17.14 -5.19 -26.49
CA LYS A 369 -17.75 -6.27 -27.22
C LYS A 369 -19.25 -6.37 -26.96
N ASP A 370 -20.04 -6.42 -28.03
CA ASP A 370 -21.50 -6.42 -27.98
C ASP A 370 -22.08 -5.18 -27.25
N GLY A 371 -21.35 -4.06 -27.24
CA GLY A 371 -21.76 -2.83 -26.54
C GLY A 371 -21.73 -2.95 -25.03
N LYS A 372 -20.95 -3.88 -24.48
CA LYS A 372 -20.86 -4.15 -23.05
C LYS A 372 -19.48 -3.83 -22.51
N LEU A 373 -19.44 -3.24 -21.31
CA LEU A 373 -18.23 -2.96 -20.54
C LEU A 373 -17.82 -4.18 -19.70
N CYS A 374 -16.51 -4.31 -19.52
CA CYS A 374 -15.90 -5.31 -18.66
C CYS A 374 -14.57 -4.75 -18.16
N LEU A 375 -14.35 -4.62 -16.86
CA LEU A 375 -13.05 -4.15 -16.36
C LEU A 375 -11.98 -5.21 -16.60
N PRO A 376 -10.84 -4.85 -17.21
CA PRO A 376 -9.74 -5.79 -17.46
C PRO A 376 -8.94 -6.07 -16.19
N ALA A 377 -8.17 -7.13 -16.22
CA ALA A 377 -7.43 -7.62 -15.06
C ALA A 377 -6.30 -6.68 -14.60
N ASN A 378 -5.76 -5.88 -15.51
CA ASN A 378 -4.69 -4.92 -15.23
C ASN A 378 -5.18 -3.56 -14.73
N LEU A 379 -6.50 -3.36 -14.54
CA LEU A 379 -7.06 -2.12 -13.99
C LEU A 379 -7.41 -2.30 -12.51
N SER A 380 -6.67 -1.65 -11.64
CA SER A 380 -6.94 -1.54 -10.21
C SER A 380 -7.58 -0.21 -9.86
N ILE A 381 -8.55 -0.23 -8.94
CA ILE A 381 -9.23 0.99 -8.46
C ILE A 381 -8.85 1.16 -6.99
N LEU A 382 -8.12 2.22 -6.69
CA LEU A 382 -7.68 2.55 -5.34
C LEU A 382 -8.42 3.78 -4.86
N ALA A 383 -8.82 3.80 -3.61
CA ALA A 383 -9.53 4.97 -3.08
C ALA A 383 -9.03 5.35 -1.69
N THR A 384 -9.15 6.63 -1.34
CA THR A 384 -8.93 7.12 0.01
C THR A 384 -10.24 7.57 0.64
N MET A 385 -10.34 7.38 1.95
CA MET A 385 -11.51 7.78 2.72
C MET A 385 -11.11 8.35 4.07
N ASN A 386 -11.58 9.56 4.39
CA ASN A 386 -11.54 10.07 5.75
C ASN A 386 -12.78 9.57 6.50
N THR A 387 -12.55 8.96 7.66
CA THR A 387 -13.64 8.42 8.48
C THR A 387 -14.32 9.49 9.34
N SER A 388 -13.62 10.61 9.60
CA SER A 388 -14.10 11.70 10.49
C SER A 388 -15.17 12.59 9.88
N ASP A 389 -15.28 12.65 8.56
CA ASP A 389 -16.18 13.57 7.89
C ASP A 389 -17.65 13.10 8.02
N GLN A 390 -18.41 13.77 8.87
CA GLN A 390 -19.83 13.44 9.15
C GLN A 390 -20.81 13.88 8.06
N SER A 391 -20.40 14.75 7.15
CA SER A 391 -21.26 15.35 6.14
C SER A 391 -21.42 14.54 4.86
N LEU A 392 -21.11 13.24 4.88
CA LEU A 392 -20.83 12.48 3.70
C LEU A 392 -21.90 11.45 3.37
N PHE A 393 -21.87 11.03 2.12
CA PHE A 393 -22.79 10.04 1.63
C PHE A 393 -22.46 8.66 2.21
N PRO A 394 -23.39 8.02 2.93
CA PRO A 394 -23.13 6.67 3.43
C PRO A 394 -23.04 5.70 2.26
N MET A 395 -21.96 4.93 2.23
CA MET A 395 -21.86 3.81 1.30
C MET A 395 -22.69 2.63 1.82
N ASP A 396 -23.52 2.06 0.95
CA ASP A 396 -24.30 0.87 1.30
C ASP A 396 -23.44 -0.39 1.45
N SER A 397 -24.00 -1.42 2.05
CA SER A 397 -23.29 -2.67 2.31
C SER A 397 -22.91 -3.44 1.04
N ALA A 398 -23.71 -3.30 -0.03
CA ALA A 398 -23.46 -3.95 -1.30
C ALA A 398 -22.27 -3.31 -2.02
N PHE A 399 -22.09 -1.99 -1.90
CA PHE A 399 -20.90 -1.29 -2.39
C PHE A 399 -19.66 -1.68 -1.57
N LYS A 400 -19.79 -1.64 -0.22
CA LYS A 400 -18.67 -1.91 0.69
C LYS A 400 -18.08 -3.30 0.51
N ARG A 401 -18.87 -4.33 0.28
CA ARG A 401 -18.41 -5.73 0.15
C ARG A 401 -17.54 -5.99 -1.08
N ARG A 402 -17.51 -5.10 -2.05
CA ARG A 402 -16.73 -5.22 -3.30
C ARG A 402 -15.33 -4.64 -3.20
N TRP A 403 -15.01 -4.05 -2.03
CA TRP A 403 -13.76 -3.39 -1.78
C TRP A 403 -12.99 -4.12 -0.67
N GLU A 404 -11.69 -4.18 -0.84
CA GLU A 404 -10.79 -4.48 0.26
C GLU A 404 -10.53 -3.20 1.06
N TRP A 405 -10.41 -3.36 2.37
CA TRP A 405 -10.32 -2.22 3.29
C TRP A 405 -8.97 -2.25 3.98
N GLU A 406 -8.19 -1.20 3.78
CA GLU A 406 -6.88 -1.03 4.40
C GLU A 406 -6.92 0.11 5.41
N TYR A 407 -6.75 -0.24 6.67
CA TYR A 407 -6.66 0.76 7.74
C TYR A 407 -5.27 1.37 7.78
N VAL A 408 -5.18 2.71 7.68
CA VAL A 408 -3.94 3.45 7.81
C VAL A 408 -3.88 4.07 9.20
N PRO A 409 -3.16 3.43 10.14
CA PRO A 409 -3.10 3.87 11.53
C PRO A 409 -2.28 5.15 11.69
N ILE A 410 -2.49 5.84 12.82
CA ILE A 410 -1.62 6.93 13.24
C ILE A 410 -0.30 6.33 13.73
N ASN A 411 0.81 6.74 13.13
CA ASN A 411 2.13 6.26 13.50
C ASN A 411 2.79 7.23 14.48
N TYR A 412 2.97 6.81 15.72
CA TYR A 412 3.66 7.59 16.76
C TYR A 412 5.17 7.30 16.84
N GLY A 413 5.74 6.60 15.84
CA GLY A 413 7.16 6.31 15.77
C GLY A 413 8.00 7.53 15.40
N THR A 414 9.25 7.53 15.82
CA THR A 414 10.23 8.58 15.50
C THR A 414 10.97 8.31 14.19
N ASP A 415 10.75 7.17 13.59
CA ASP A 415 11.30 6.70 12.32
C ASP A 415 10.62 7.31 11.09
N VAL A 416 9.43 7.89 11.27
CA VAL A 416 8.72 8.59 10.21
C VAL A 416 9.11 10.06 10.14
N LYS A 417 9.02 10.65 8.94
CA LYS A 417 9.37 12.08 8.71
C LYS A 417 8.69 13.04 9.68
N SER A 418 7.44 12.76 10.06
CA SER A 418 6.70 13.56 11.05
C SER A 418 7.28 13.49 12.46
N GLY A 419 8.11 12.50 12.78
CA GLY A 419 8.83 12.39 14.04
C GLY A 419 9.85 13.52 14.28
N THR A 420 10.23 14.23 13.21
CA THR A 420 11.13 15.39 13.29
C THR A 420 10.39 16.72 13.41
N PHE A 421 9.05 16.73 13.29
CA PHE A 421 8.28 17.97 13.32
C PHE A 421 8.11 18.51 14.73
N GLU A 422 8.15 19.81 14.85
CA GLU A 422 8.05 20.55 16.11
C GLU A 422 6.99 21.65 16.04
N ILE A 423 6.38 21.93 17.18
CA ILE A 423 5.50 23.08 17.40
C ILE A 423 6.32 24.12 18.18
N LYS A 424 6.53 25.28 17.60
CA LYS A 424 7.28 26.39 18.23
C LYS A 424 6.33 27.39 18.85
N ILE A 425 6.39 27.55 20.16
CA ILE A 425 5.54 28.47 20.95
C ILE A 425 6.46 29.37 21.81
N GLY A 426 6.60 30.62 21.39
CA GLY A 426 7.61 31.50 21.95
C GLY A 426 9.02 30.93 21.75
N GLU A 427 9.77 30.76 22.85
CA GLU A 427 11.13 30.21 22.82
C GLU A 427 11.16 28.67 22.99
N LYS A 428 10.03 28.03 23.27
CA LYS A 428 9.92 26.58 23.48
C LYS A 428 9.55 25.85 22.21
N ALA A 429 10.11 24.65 22.03
CA ALA A 429 9.75 23.73 20.96
C ALA A 429 9.18 22.44 21.57
N TYR A 430 8.09 21.96 21.02
CA TYR A 430 7.39 20.74 21.46
C TYR A 430 7.36 19.73 20.31
N PRO A 431 7.75 18.46 20.53
CA PRO A 431 7.65 17.44 19.50
C PRO A 431 6.20 17.24 19.05
N TRP A 432 5.98 17.29 17.74
CA TRP A 432 4.64 17.09 17.17
C TRP A 432 4.03 15.72 17.55
N VAL A 433 4.84 14.67 17.51
CA VAL A 433 4.37 13.30 17.80
C VAL A 433 3.94 13.17 19.26
N ASP A 434 4.65 13.78 20.19
CA ASP A 434 4.27 13.77 21.62
C ASP A 434 2.95 14.53 21.83
N PHE A 435 2.80 15.69 21.14
CA PHE A 435 1.55 16.44 21.18
C PHE A 435 0.37 15.62 20.69
N ILE A 436 0.45 15.03 19.48
CA ILE A 436 -0.67 14.27 18.93
C ILE A 436 -0.98 13.01 19.76
N LYS A 437 0.02 12.39 20.37
CA LYS A 437 -0.17 11.23 21.25
C LYS A 437 -1.04 11.59 22.46
N GLU A 438 -0.71 12.67 23.15
CA GLU A 438 -1.45 13.10 24.33
C GLU A 438 -2.82 13.72 23.97
N ALA A 439 -2.87 14.52 22.89
CA ALA A 439 -4.11 15.09 22.39
C ALA A 439 -5.09 13.98 21.93
N ASN A 440 -4.65 13.02 21.14
CA ASN A 440 -5.47 11.94 20.63
C ASN A 440 -6.03 11.03 21.73
N LYS A 441 -5.24 10.76 22.77
CA LYS A 441 -5.73 10.05 23.95
C LYS A 441 -6.93 10.78 24.58
N ARG A 442 -6.81 12.10 24.77
CA ARG A 442 -7.91 12.92 25.33
C ARG A 442 -9.09 13.04 24.37
N ILE A 443 -8.83 13.17 23.05
CA ILE A 443 -9.88 13.19 22.04
C ILE A 443 -10.69 11.90 22.13
N PHE A 444 -10.02 10.74 22.19
CA PHE A 444 -10.70 9.47 22.31
C PHE A 444 -11.50 9.35 23.61
N ASP A 445 -10.92 9.76 24.74
CA ASP A 445 -11.60 9.74 26.05
C ASP A 445 -12.89 10.58 26.03
N LEU A 446 -12.90 11.71 25.31
CA LEU A 446 -14.02 12.64 25.26
C LEU A 446 -15.06 12.26 24.20
N THR A 447 -14.62 11.78 23.04
CA THR A 447 -15.49 11.57 21.87
C THR A 447 -15.84 10.10 21.62
N GLN A 448 -15.09 9.18 22.22
CA GLN A 448 -15.16 7.73 21.95
C GLN A 448 -15.02 7.39 20.45
N SER A 449 -14.30 8.24 19.70
CA SER A 449 -14.10 8.11 18.27
C SER A 449 -12.63 8.23 17.89
N GLU A 450 -12.08 7.21 17.25
CA GLU A 450 -10.74 7.23 16.66
C GLU A 450 -10.67 8.13 15.44
N ASP A 451 -11.78 8.31 14.75
CA ASP A 451 -11.87 9.07 13.51
C ASP A 451 -11.60 10.57 13.71
N LYS A 452 -11.89 11.08 14.91
CA LYS A 452 -11.64 12.49 15.27
C LYS A 452 -10.19 12.80 15.64
N GLN A 453 -9.32 11.78 15.71
CA GLN A 453 -7.92 11.93 16.07
C GLN A 453 -7.10 12.62 14.97
N LEU A 454 -5.98 13.21 15.36
CA LEU A 454 -5.03 13.84 14.47
C LEU A 454 -4.01 12.82 13.97
N GLY A 455 -3.89 12.68 12.66
CA GLY A 455 -2.83 11.90 12.04
C GLY A 455 -1.47 12.61 12.11
N ASN A 456 -0.42 11.84 11.98
CA ASN A 456 0.95 12.34 12.08
C ASN A 456 1.37 13.31 10.96
N PHE A 457 0.68 13.28 9.82
CA PHE A 457 0.87 14.22 8.70
C PHE A 457 -0.25 15.27 8.60
N PHE A 458 -0.96 15.54 9.70
CA PHE A 458 -1.90 16.66 9.77
C PHE A 458 -1.19 18.01 9.53
N ILE A 459 0.07 18.10 9.97
CA ILE A 459 1.03 19.12 9.55
C ILE A 459 2.05 18.50 8.58
N LYS A 460 2.60 19.29 7.67
CA LYS A 460 3.57 18.83 6.64
C LYS A 460 5.03 19.22 6.97
N HIS A 461 5.23 20.04 7.96
CA HIS A 461 6.50 20.59 8.46
C HIS A 461 6.35 21.07 9.89
N SER A 462 7.44 21.42 10.54
CA SER A 462 7.39 22.09 11.83
C SER A 462 6.63 23.42 11.73
N VAL A 463 5.74 23.68 12.68
CA VAL A 463 4.83 24.83 12.66
C VAL A 463 5.23 25.85 13.74
N ASP A 464 5.06 27.12 13.43
CA ASP A 464 5.14 28.19 14.41
C ASP A 464 3.83 28.34 15.21
N GLU A 465 3.84 29.20 16.19
CA GLU A 465 2.68 29.46 17.04
C GLU A 465 1.46 29.93 16.25
N LYS A 466 1.65 30.76 15.22
CA LYS A 466 0.57 31.29 14.40
C LYS A 466 -0.08 30.17 13.60
N GLU A 467 0.74 29.34 12.98
CA GLU A 467 0.24 28.21 12.18
C GLU A 467 -0.40 27.13 13.07
N PHE A 468 0.17 26.87 14.25
CA PHE A 468 -0.41 25.97 15.23
C PHE A 468 -1.81 26.44 15.65
N LYS A 469 -1.99 27.73 15.97
CA LYS A 469 -3.31 28.30 16.31
C LYS A 469 -4.30 28.19 15.16
N SER A 470 -3.89 28.60 13.96
CA SER A 470 -4.79 28.71 12.81
C SER A 470 -5.15 27.37 12.17
N LYS A 471 -4.33 26.33 12.32
CA LYS A 471 -4.59 25.00 11.75
C LYS A 471 -5.02 23.99 12.81
N VAL A 472 -4.14 23.74 13.77
CA VAL A 472 -4.34 22.64 14.72
C VAL A 472 -5.38 23.00 15.77
N MET A 473 -5.20 24.13 16.46
CA MET A 473 -6.14 24.57 17.51
C MET A 473 -7.51 24.89 16.92
N PHE A 474 -7.54 25.49 15.72
CA PHE A 474 -8.80 25.75 14.99
C PHE A 474 -9.55 24.44 14.70
N TYR A 475 -8.85 23.43 14.15
CA TYR A 475 -9.43 22.13 13.85
C TYR A 475 -9.97 21.44 15.12
N LEU A 476 -9.17 21.40 16.18
CA LEU A 476 -9.57 20.83 17.46
C LEU A 476 -10.80 21.52 18.05
N TRP A 477 -10.88 22.85 17.90
CA TRP A 477 -11.96 23.63 18.47
C TRP A 477 -13.27 23.52 17.68
N TYR A 478 -13.20 23.69 16.35
CA TYR A 478 -14.38 23.84 15.52
C TYR A 478 -14.84 22.57 14.82
N GLU A 479 -13.96 21.56 14.68
CA GLU A 479 -14.32 20.32 14.01
C GLU A 479 -14.37 19.14 15.00
N VAL A 480 -13.32 18.93 15.77
CA VAL A 480 -13.23 17.73 16.64
C VAL A 480 -14.18 17.80 17.82
N LEU A 481 -14.19 18.95 18.53
CA LEU A 481 -14.91 19.12 19.81
C LEU A 481 -16.12 20.03 19.69
N ARG A 482 -16.57 20.35 18.49
CA ARG A 482 -17.71 21.26 18.22
C ARG A 482 -18.98 20.78 18.91
N ASP A 483 -19.32 19.52 18.77
CA ASP A 483 -20.56 18.93 19.24
C ASP A 483 -20.47 18.43 20.69
N GLU A 484 -19.27 18.44 21.26
CA GLU A 484 -18.96 17.98 22.61
C GLU A 484 -19.08 19.11 23.65
N THR A 485 -20.19 19.83 23.63
CA THR A 485 -20.39 21.08 24.39
C THR A 485 -20.14 20.98 25.89
N GLU A 486 -20.42 19.86 26.53
CA GLU A 486 -20.09 19.62 27.94
C GLU A 486 -18.66 19.09 28.14
N ASN A 487 -18.19 18.23 27.25
CA ASN A 487 -16.89 17.56 27.31
C ASN A 487 -15.74 18.45 26.84
N ASN A 488 -16.02 19.42 25.98
CA ASN A 488 -15.08 20.48 25.57
C ASN A 488 -14.46 21.20 26.79
N LYS A 489 -15.16 21.21 27.91
CA LYS A 489 -14.67 21.75 29.19
C LYS A 489 -13.37 21.07 29.68
N TYR A 490 -13.10 19.83 29.29
CA TYR A 490 -11.98 19.03 29.81
C TYR A 490 -10.79 18.93 28.86
N PHE A 491 -10.86 19.47 27.66
CA PHE A 491 -9.76 19.49 26.72
C PHE A 491 -8.98 20.81 26.78
N PHE A 492 -9.65 21.95 26.70
CA PHE A 492 -9.01 23.27 26.62
C PHE A 492 -8.77 23.88 28.01
N TYR A 493 -7.79 23.29 28.70
CA TYR A 493 -7.34 23.77 30.00
C TYR A 493 -5.89 24.24 29.92
N LYS A 494 -5.55 25.21 30.74
CA LYS A 494 -4.18 25.63 31.02
C LYS A 494 -3.82 25.27 32.46
N GLN A 495 -2.61 24.81 32.69
CA GLN A 495 -2.08 24.47 33.98
C GLN A 495 -1.09 25.54 34.44
N THR A 496 -1.28 26.05 35.65
CA THR A 496 -0.39 27.02 36.27
C THR A 496 0.01 26.49 37.63
N THR A 497 1.28 26.57 37.97
CA THR A 497 1.76 26.20 39.30
C THR A 497 1.87 27.44 40.15
N ILE A 498 1.02 27.61 41.17
CA ILE A 498 1.02 28.72 42.13
C ILE A 498 1.32 28.14 43.50
N ASP A 499 2.34 28.66 44.16
CA ASP A 499 2.78 28.21 45.53
C ASP A 499 2.99 26.68 45.61
N GLY A 500 3.53 26.07 44.53
CA GLY A 500 3.80 24.63 44.47
C GLY A 500 2.55 23.75 44.29
N LYS A 501 1.38 24.35 44.03
CA LYS A 501 0.15 23.64 43.69
C LYS A 501 -0.23 23.90 42.24
N ASP A 502 -0.60 22.82 41.55
CA ASP A 502 -1.08 22.91 40.19
C ASP A 502 -2.56 23.33 40.17
N GLU A 503 -2.82 24.48 39.62
CA GLU A 503 -4.15 25.01 39.36
C GLU A 503 -4.49 24.85 37.87
N ARG A 504 -5.73 24.48 37.58
CA ARG A 504 -6.24 24.32 36.22
C ARG A 504 -7.34 25.33 35.95
N SER A 505 -7.21 26.05 34.87
CA SER A 505 -8.23 27.00 34.42
C SER A 505 -8.56 26.77 32.96
N LYS A 506 -9.83 26.97 32.62
CA LYS A 506 -10.29 26.86 31.24
C LYS A 506 -9.87 28.11 30.47
N PHE A 507 -9.51 27.91 29.17
CA PHE A 507 -9.39 29.00 28.22
C PHE A 507 -10.36 28.81 27.05
N ILE A 508 -10.65 29.88 26.34
CA ILE A 508 -11.49 29.89 25.12
C ILE A 508 -10.63 30.25 23.91
N PHE A 509 -11.14 29.96 22.71
CA PHE A 509 -10.39 30.16 21.48
C PHE A 509 -9.89 31.61 21.30
N LYS A 510 -10.66 32.60 21.76
CA LYS A 510 -10.29 34.00 21.73
C LYS A 510 -8.99 34.28 22.52
N ASP A 511 -8.78 33.60 23.64
CA ASP A 511 -7.60 33.81 24.50
C ASP A 511 -6.29 33.46 23.79
N LEU A 512 -6.36 32.66 22.71
CA LEU A 512 -5.20 32.36 21.85
C LEU A 512 -4.74 33.54 20.99
N TYR A 513 -5.43 34.66 21.02
CA TYR A 513 -5.15 35.87 20.25
C TYR A 513 -5.00 37.11 21.14
N GLU A 514 -5.04 36.94 22.46
CA GLU A 514 -4.77 38.02 23.44
C GLU A 514 -3.25 38.12 23.73
N GLU A 515 -2.86 39.11 24.53
CA GLU A 515 -1.45 39.41 24.83
C GLU A 515 -0.70 38.24 25.51
N ASP A 516 -1.39 37.41 26.30
CA ASP A 516 -0.86 36.25 27.00
C ASP A 516 -1.01 34.92 26.24
N ALA A 517 -1.33 34.98 24.94
CA ALA A 517 -1.59 33.81 24.12
C ALA A 517 -0.45 32.79 24.14
N THR A 518 0.80 33.24 24.02
CA THR A 518 1.99 32.37 24.08
C THR A 518 2.06 31.62 25.41
N GLN A 519 1.83 32.32 26.51
CA GLN A 519 1.83 31.71 27.84
C GLN A 519 0.66 30.73 28.01
N THR A 520 -0.52 31.06 27.51
CA THR A 520 -1.70 30.22 27.53
C THR A 520 -1.44 28.90 26.76
N LEU A 521 -0.79 28.95 25.61
CA LEU A 521 -0.43 27.77 24.84
C LEU A 521 0.64 26.92 25.54
N GLN A 522 1.65 27.54 26.14
CA GLN A 522 2.67 26.78 26.90
C GLN A 522 2.04 26.07 28.10
N GLN A 523 1.17 26.73 28.85
CA GLN A 523 0.41 26.13 29.94
C GLN A 523 -0.57 25.04 29.49
N PHE A 524 -1.09 25.15 28.27
CA PHE A 524 -1.88 24.10 27.66
C PHE A 524 -1.02 22.87 27.34
N MET A 525 0.18 23.04 26.80
CA MET A 525 1.13 21.95 26.60
C MET A 525 1.50 21.26 27.92
N ASP A 526 1.74 22.02 28.97
CA ASP A 526 2.00 21.50 30.29
C ASP A 526 0.80 20.69 30.83
N TYR A 527 -0.42 21.21 30.63
CA TYR A 527 -1.66 20.49 30.97
C TYR A 527 -1.83 19.17 30.20
N LEU A 528 -1.46 19.14 28.94
CA LEU A 528 -1.49 17.91 28.14
C LEU A 528 -0.40 16.92 28.57
N GLY A 529 0.67 17.41 29.23
CA GLY A 529 1.84 16.61 29.59
C GLY A 529 2.83 16.46 28.44
N VAL A 530 2.87 17.43 27.50
CA VAL A 530 3.80 17.43 26.37
C VAL A 530 5.11 18.10 26.80
N PRO A 531 6.25 17.39 26.79
CA PRO A 531 7.52 17.97 27.20
C PRO A 531 8.04 18.98 26.17
N SER A 532 8.60 20.08 26.60
CA SER A 532 9.38 21.01 25.76
C SER A 532 10.80 20.49 25.60
N LYS A 533 11.40 20.73 24.46
CA LYS A 533 12.83 20.57 24.21
C LYS A 533 13.59 21.78 24.72
#